data_208c53ba86611d501f969374f6d4a114
#
_entry.id   208c53ba86611d501f969374f6d4a114
#
_cell.length_a   1.000
_cell.length_b   1.000
_cell.length_c   1.000
_cell.angle_alpha   90.00
_cell.angle_beta   90.00
_cell.angle_gamma   90.00
#
_symmetry.space_group_name_H-M   'P 1'
#
loop_
_entity.id
_entity.type
_entity.pdbx_description
1 polymer ?
#
loop_
_entity_poly.entity_id
_entity_poly.type
_entity_poly.pdbx_seq_one_letter_code
_entity_poly.pdbx_strand_id
1 'polypeptide(L)'
;MDRTLIPFCSFGLSVDVLKQRWSRWYVALVLICAMVTCPPEVDAVCVAEALATGIEAGLVIHLSPGCTPAEREAHAVRGEAVMDAIAKGRPVDLLGVIVRGDLIFDHLAVQSMSRAPVPAPERTNQEDRAGGSGQRVVRKALSLRESVVLGAVRHRSADDTLRFEGPVDFSRSHFKDGVDLSRSVFHESVELSGATFEKEAYFVQGQFAQPVGCRETKFGPSTRFHRSVFRGSVNCTAALFDGMAEFLEVSFEQPTTFERSRFGLGTGFSGSRFKNRVSFSEAIFSRETFFAFTAFESEAEFAGAQFLGSADFSQAEFRQQDDLAQARFDQPPLLAQTKRFEPAQPSGLLQTRNWQYGLTLMLLAVAALLVAYAVRLK
;
A
#
# COMPACT_ATOMS: atom_id res chain seq x y z
N MET A 1 18.28 9.59 -4.39
CA MET A 1 19.68 9.29 -4.71
C MET A 1 20.39 9.11 -3.38
N ASP A 2 20.32 7.92 -2.83
CA ASP A 2 21.13 7.56 -1.67
C ASP A 2 21.74 6.19 -1.96
N ARG A 3 23.04 6.23 -2.13
CA ARG A 3 23.88 5.05 -2.36
C ARG A 3 24.17 4.46 -0.98
N THR A 4 23.51 3.37 -0.64
CA THR A 4 23.97 2.49 0.43
C THR A 4 25.34 1.93 0.06
N LEU A 5 26.36 2.40 0.75
CA LEU A 5 27.70 1.84 0.71
C LEU A 5 27.65 0.46 1.36
N ILE A 6 27.75 -0.56 0.54
CA ILE A 6 28.05 -1.93 0.98
C ILE A 6 29.50 -1.93 1.44
N PRO A 7 29.84 -2.39 2.64
CA PRO A 7 31.24 -2.52 3.05
C PRO A 7 31.87 -3.67 2.28
N PHE A 8 32.74 -3.34 1.32
CA PHE A 8 33.64 -4.29 0.67
C PHE A 8 34.77 -4.66 1.65
N CYS A 9 34.58 -5.66 2.46
CA CYS A 9 35.63 -6.35 3.21
C CYS A 9 35.56 -7.84 2.94
N SER A 10 35.77 -8.25 1.71
CA SER A 10 36.11 -9.64 1.37
C SER A 10 36.74 -9.70 -0.02
N PHE A 11 37.96 -9.22 -0.13
CA PHE A 11 38.84 -9.60 -1.24
C PHE A 11 39.66 -10.81 -0.81
N GLY A 12 39.14 -12.01 -1.12
CA GLY A 12 39.94 -13.21 -1.22
C GLY A 12 40.91 -13.08 -2.40
N LEU A 13 42.03 -12.40 -2.20
CA LEU A 13 43.11 -12.40 -3.16
C LEU A 13 43.84 -13.74 -3.08
N SER A 14 43.61 -14.57 -4.11
CA SER A 14 44.42 -15.76 -4.38
C SER A 14 45.91 -15.38 -4.40
N VAL A 15 46.72 -16.09 -3.61
CA VAL A 15 48.13 -15.85 -3.38
C VAL A 15 49.02 -16.08 -4.63
N ASP A 16 48.44 -16.56 -5.73
CA ASP A 16 49.23 -16.96 -6.93
C ASP A 16 49.46 -15.87 -7.97
N VAL A 17 48.95 -14.64 -7.81
CA VAL A 17 49.12 -13.54 -8.78
C VAL A 17 50.24 -12.58 -8.40
N LEU A 18 50.85 -12.67 -7.23
CA LEU A 18 51.86 -11.73 -6.71
C LEU A 18 53.33 -12.18 -6.91
N LYS A 19 53.61 -13.04 -7.88
CA LYS A 19 55.01 -13.47 -8.16
C LYS A 19 55.74 -12.65 -9.20
N GLN A 20 55.35 -11.41 -9.49
CA GLN A 20 56.20 -10.53 -10.34
C GLN A 20 56.50 -9.21 -9.66
N ARG A 21 57.65 -9.15 -9.05
CA ARG A 21 58.55 -7.98 -8.83
C ARG A 21 57.89 -6.72 -8.22
N TRP A 22 57.48 -6.83 -6.96
CA TRP A 22 57.33 -5.61 -6.15
C TRP A 22 58.24 -5.72 -4.91
N SER A 23 58.96 -4.63 -4.57
CA SER A 23 59.91 -4.65 -3.45
C SER A 23 59.17 -4.92 -2.13
N ARG A 24 59.82 -5.66 -1.21
CA ARG A 24 59.31 -6.03 0.11
C ARG A 24 58.72 -4.87 0.92
N TRP A 25 59.10 -3.67 0.62
CA TRP A 25 58.65 -2.42 1.26
C TRP A 25 57.24 -2.00 0.82
N TYR A 26 56.82 -2.27 -0.42
CA TYR A 26 55.48 -1.94 -0.90
C TYR A 26 54.41 -2.85 -0.32
N VAL A 27 54.73 -4.15 -0.14
CA VAL A 27 53.81 -5.12 0.49
C VAL A 27 53.62 -4.78 1.98
N ALA A 28 54.70 -4.36 2.67
CA ALA A 28 54.60 -3.92 4.06
C ALA A 28 53.79 -2.61 4.20
N LEU A 29 53.92 -1.68 3.25
CA LEU A 29 53.19 -0.41 3.28
C LEU A 29 51.70 -0.60 2.99
N VAL A 30 51.33 -1.50 2.06
CA VAL A 30 49.93 -1.86 1.75
C VAL A 30 49.30 -2.59 2.92
N LEU A 31 50.02 -3.49 3.60
CA LEU A 31 49.52 -4.19 4.80
C LEU A 31 49.36 -3.22 5.98
N ILE A 32 50.26 -2.26 6.16
CA ILE A 32 50.15 -1.23 7.21
C ILE A 32 48.99 -0.26 6.89
N CYS A 33 48.83 0.16 5.63
CA CYS A 33 47.65 0.95 5.24
C CYS A 33 46.33 0.19 5.40
N ALA A 34 46.31 -1.09 5.12
CA ALA A 34 45.11 -1.93 5.33
C ALA A 34 44.75 -2.10 6.82
N MET A 35 45.75 -2.08 7.71
CA MET A 35 45.50 -2.16 9.16
C MET A 35 45.13 -0.79 9.79
N VAL A 36 45.47 0.33 9.13
CA VAL A 36 45.18 1.69 9.66
C VAL A 36 43.86 2.24 9.13
N THR A 37 43.32 1.67 8.05
CA THR A 37 42.08 2.16 7.42
C THR A 37 40.81 1.35 7.73
N CYS A 38 40.91 0.23 8.46
CA CYS A 38 39.74 -0.37 9.09
C CYS A 38 39.55 0.32 10.44
N PRO A 39 38.55 1.20 10.60
CA PRO A 39 38.15 1.57 11.96
C PRO A 39 37.78 0.27 12.68
N PRO A 40 38.14 0.13 13.98
CA PRO A 40 37.63 -1.00 14.75
C PRO A 40 36.12 -1.00 14.58
N GLU A 41 35.55 -2.16 14.24
CA GLU A 41 34.10 -2.37 14.31
C GLU A 41 33.74 -1.98 15.75
N VAL A 42 33.19 -0.78 15.91
CA VAL A 42 32.65 -0.36 17.19
C VAL A 42 31.48 -1.31 17.38
N ASP A 43 31.64 -2.31 18.25
CA ASP A 43 30.54 -3.14 18.69
C ASP A 43 29.43 -2.19 19.12
N ALA A 44 28.38 -2.09 18.32
CA ALA A 44 27.26 -1.21 18.58
C ALA A 44 26.62 -1.71 19.86
N VAL A 45 26.94 -1.06 20.99
CA VAL A 45 26.40 -1.43 22.30
C VAL A 45 24.89 -1.35 22.25
N CYS A 46 24.22 -2.41 22.71
CA CYS A 46 22.78 -2.40 22.85
C CYS A 46 22.37 -1.33 23.88
N VAL A 47 21.64 -0.34 23.44
CA VAL A 47 21.06 0.70 24.29
C VAL A 47 19.56 0.43 24.36
N ALA A 48 19.07 0.23 25.58
CA ALA A 48 17.64 0.15 25.87
C ALA A 48 17.20 1.45 26.54
N GLU A 49 16.45 2.27 25.83
CA GLU A 49 15.83 3.47 26.41
C GLU A 49 14.40 3.15 26.85
N ALA A 50 14.17 3.14 28.16
CA ALA A 50 12.82 3.08 28.73
C ALA A 50 12.45 4.51 29.17
N LEU A 51 11.70 5.20 28.34
CA LEU A 51 11.22 6.56 28.62
C LEU A 51 9.91 6.48 29.40
N ALA A 52 9.97 6.46 30.72
CA ALA A 52 8.77 6.71 31.51
C ALA A 52 9.04 7.06 32.98
N THR A 53 8.85 8.30 33.32
CA THR A 53 8.64 8.73 34.70
C THR A 53 7.44 9.68 34.76
N GLY A 54 6.28 9.16 35.21
CA GLY A 54 5.07 9.97 35.42
C GLY A 54 3.79 9.15 35.35
N ILE A 55 2.71 9.66 35.94
CA ILE A 55 1.38 9.00 36.02
C ILE A 55 0.74 8.83 34.62
N GLU A 56 1.19 9.59 33.62
CA GLU A 56 0.75 9.50 32.21
C GLU A 56 1.79 8.79 31.28
N ALA A 57 2.83 8.24 31.83
CA ALA A 57 3.88 7.61 31.08
C ALA A 57 3.36 6.39 30.31
N GLY A 58 3.59 6.40 28.99
CA GLY A 58 3.28 5.31 28.09
C GLY A 58 4.14 4.07 28.30
N LEU A 59 3.84 3.00 27.60
CA LEU A 59 4.77 1.88 27.45
C LEU A 59 5.72 2.21 26.29
N VAL A 60 6.88 2.78 26.65
CA VAL A 60 7.89 3.23 25.67
C VAL A 60 9.18 2.46 25.89
N ILE A 61 9.61 1.69 24.90
CA ILE A 61 10.87 0.95 24.91
C ILE A 61 11.48 1.03 23.52
N HIS A 62 12.65 1.62 23.43
CA HIS A 62 13.41 1.70 22.18
C HIS A 62 14.72 0.94 22.33
N LEU A 63 14.92 -0.05 21.48
CA LEU A 63 16.16 -0.80 21.39
C LEU A 63 16.97 -0.32 20.18
N SER A 64 18.27 -0.10 20.38
CA SER A 64 19.16 0.30 19.29
C SER A 64 19.28 -0.82 18.24
N PRO A 65 19.58 -0.48 16.98
CA PRO A 65 19.81 -1.49 15.93
C PRO A 65 20.94 -2.48 16.25
N GLY A 66 21.92 -2.08 17.09
CA GLY A 66 23.04 -2.91 17.50
C GLY A 66 22.69 -4.01 18.51
N CYS A 67 21.46 -4.05 19.03
CA CYS A 67 21.06 -5.09 19.98
C CYS A 67 21.06 -6.48 19.30
N THR A 68 21.76 -7.41 19.92
CA THR A 68 21.77 -8.83 19.51
C THR A 68 20.39 -9.47 19.72
N PRO A 69 20.09 -10.60 19.06
CA PRO A 69 18.85 -11.32 19.30
C PRO A 69 18.64 -11.70 20.78
N ALA A 70 19.70 -12.06 21.50
CA ALA A 70 19.62 -12.41 22.91
C ALA A 70 19.29 -11.21 23.81
N GLU A 71 19.84 -10.03 23.51
CA GLU A 71 19.53 -8.79 24.23
C GLU A 71 18.10 -8.34 23.93
N ARG A 72 17.63 -8.42 22.67
CA ARG A 72 16.22 -8.15 22.32
C ARG A 72 15.28 -9.07 23.06
N GLU A 73 15.66 -10.34 23.22
CA GLU A 73 14.91 -11.35 23.98
C GLU A 73 14.84 -11.00 25.47
N ALA A 74 15.94 -10.52 26.07
CA ALA A 74 15.96 -10.09 27.48
C ALA A 74 15.05 -8.87 27.74
N HIS A 75 14.80 -8.05 26.71
CA HIS A 75 13.91 -6.89 26.74
C HIS A 75 12.53 -7.16 26.12
N ALA A 76 12.16 -8.45 25.94
CA ALA A 76 10.88 -8.82 25.37
C ALA A 76 9.71 -8.33 26.25
N VAL A 77 8.69 -7.80 25.60
CA VAL A 77 7.48 -7.29 26.24
C VAL A 77 6.36 -8.32 26.11
N ARG A 78 5.61 -8.55 27.17
CA ARG A 78 4.41 -9.40 27.09
C ARG A 78 3.26 -8.64 26.45
N GLY A 79 2.50 -9.31 25.57
CA GLY A 79 1.30 -8.76 24.94
C GLY A 79 0.29 -8.23 25.95
N GLU A 80 0.16 -8.90 27.11
CA GLU A 80 -0.68 -8.44 28.23
C GLU A 80 -0.26 -7.05 28.74
N ALA A 81 1.03 -6.75 28.80
CA ALA A 81 1.52 -5.44 29.22
C ALA A 81 1.18 -4.35 28.19
N VAL A 82 1.24 -4.69 26.90
CA VAL A 82 0.80 -3.82 25.81
C VAL A 82 -0.70 -3.54 25.94
N MET A 83 -1.51 -4.59 26.12
CA MET A 83 -2.97 -4.47 26.28
C MET A 83 -3.36 -3.70 27.55
N ASP A 84 -2.62 -3.88 28.65
CA ASP A 84 -2.83 -3.12 29.89
C ASP A 84 -2.54 -1.63 29.70
N ALA A 85 -1.47 -1.27 29.00
CA ALA A 85 -1.18 0.13 28.65
C ALA A 85 -2.30 0.74 27.80
N ILE A 86 -2.78 0.03 26.77
CA ILE A 86 -3.88 0.45 25.92
C ILE A 86 -5.17 0.62 26.74
N ALA A 87 -5.51 -0.35 27.60
CA ALA A 87 -6.70 -0.30 28.46
C ALA A 87 -6.70 0.89 29.42
N LYS A 88 -5.52 1.29 29.90
CA LYS A 88 -5.30 2.47 30.72
C LYS A 88 -5.27 3.78 29.95
N GLY A 89 -5.47 3.73 28.61
CA GLY A 89 -5.43 4.90 27.74
C GLY A 89 -4.03 5.51 27.59
N ARG A 90 -2.98 4.71 27.73
CA ARG A 90 -1.58 5.13 27.59
C ARG A 90 -1.07 4.87 26.18
N PRO A 91 -0.17 5.69 25.64
CA PRO A 91 0.49 5.39 24.38
C PRO A 91 1.41 4.17 24.51
N VAL A 92 1.51 3.42 23.43
CA VAL A 92 2.47 2.32 23.27
C VAL A 92 3.42 2.71 22.15
N ASP A 93 4.72 2.77 22.46
CA ASP A 93 5.77 3.07 21.49
C ASP A 93 6.96 2.13 21.70
N LEU A 94 6.95 1.04 20.92
CA LEU A 94 7.96 -0.01 20.94
C LEU A 94 8.79 0.04 19.66
N LEU A 95 10.10 0.13 19.80
CA LEU A 95 11.05 0.11 18.68
C LEU A 95 12.05 -1.03 18.85
N GLY A 96 12.09 -1.95 17.89
CA GLY A 96 13.05 -3.06 17.86
C GLY A 96 12.80 -4.14 18.93
N VAL A 97 11.62 -4.20 19.51
CA VAL A 97 11.25 -5.05 20.64
C VAL A 97 10.61 -6.36 20.17
N ILE A 98 10.76 -7.41 20.97
CA ILE A 98 9.98 -8.66 20.79
C ILE A 98 8.73 -8.58 21.67
N VAL A 99 7.55 -8.70 21.05
CA VAL A 99 6.26 -8.78 21.77
C VAL A 99 5.85 -10.26 21.83
N ARG A 100 5.71 -10.79 23.07
CA ARG A 100 5.33 -12.18 23.33
C ARG A 100 3.87 -12.28 23.75
N GLY A 101 3.16 -13.19 23.10
CA GLY A 101 1.73 -13.43 23.36
C GLY A 101 0.83 -12.55 22.51
N ASP A 102 -0.46 -12.80 22.60
CA ASP A 102 -1.48 -12.21 21.76
C ASP A 102 -1.84 -10.77 22.19
N LEU A 103 -2.22 -9.95 21.20
CA LEU A 103 -2.83 -8.65 21.40
C LEU A 103 -4.34 -8.77 21.08
N ILE A 104 -5.14 -9.07 22.11
CA ILE A 104 -6.57 -9.34 21.96
C ILE A 104 -7.38 -8.10 22.39
N PHE A 105 -7.83 -7.34 21.41
CA PHE A 105 -8.60 -6.12 21.62
C PHE A 105 -10.01 -6.40 22.16
N ASP A 106 -10.52 -7.63 22.04
CA ASP A 106 -11.81 -8.04 22.59
C ASP A 106 -11.84 -7.98 24.13
N HIS A 107 -10.69 -7.89 24.79
CA HIS A 107 -10.58 -7.73 26.24
C HIS A 107 -10.69 -6.26 26.71
N LEU A 108 -10.63 -5.28 25.81
CA LEU A 108 -10.85 -3.89 26.17
C LEU A 108 -12.31 -3.67 26.62
N ALA A 109 -12.50 -2.75 27.55
CA ALA A 109 -13.84 -2.40 28.02
C ALA A 109 -14.71 -1.83 26.88
N VAL A 110 -15.92 -2.34 26.77
CA VAL A 110 -16.92 -1.82 25.84
C VAL A 110 -17.49 -0.52 26.37
N GLN A 111 -17.46 0.52 25.55
CA GLN A 111 -18.11 1.79 25.83
C GLN A 111 -19.47 1.79 25.11
N SER A 112 -20.55 1.96 25.87
CA SER A 112 -21.86 2.17 25.28
C SER A 112 -21.93 3.55 24.62
N MET A 113 -22.35 3.62 23.35
CA MET A 113 -22.69 4.90 22.76
C MET A 113 -23.93 5.47 23.51
N SER A 114 -23.76 6.55 24.23
CA SER A 114 -24.87 7.34 24.73
C SER A 114 -25.57 7.96 23.52
N ARG A 115 -26.66 7.32 23.09
CA ARG A 115 -27.53 7.88 22.06
C ARG A 115 -28.18 9.11 22.70
N ALA A 116 -27.89 10.31 22.18
CA ALA A 116 -28.66 11.50 22.52
C ALA A 116 -30.14 11.17 22.30
N PRO A 117 -31.05 11.53 23.22
CA PRO A 117 -32.45 11.20 23.07
C PRO A 117 -33.01 11.90 21.82
N VAL A 118 -33.28 11.14 20.78
CA VAL A 118 -34.04 11.61 19.62
C VAL A 118 -35.51 11.61 20.07
N PRO A 119 -36.24 12.72 19.93
CA PRO A 119 -37.68 12.74 20.23
C PRO A 119 -38.37 11.74 19.29
N ALA A 120 -39.19 10.87 19.88
CA ALA A 120 -39.82 9.78 19.18
C ALA A 120 -40.79 10.26 18.11
N PRO A 121 -40.70 9.77 16.85
CA PRO A 121 -41.80 9.69 15.96
C PRO A 121 -42.58 8.38 16.19
N GLU A 122 -43.87 8.46 15.94
CA GLU A 122 -44.86 7.43 16.18
C GLU A 122 -44.55 6.04 15.62
N ARG A 123 -45.07 5.05 16.32
CA ARG A 123 -44.94 3.61 16.12
C ARG A 123 -45.24 3.17 14.69
N THR A 124 -44.26 2.62 14.03
CA THR A 124 -44.51 1.59 13.03
C THR A 124 -43.83 0.29 13.49
N ASN A 125 -44.62 -0.77 13.52
CA ASN A 125 -44.23 -2.12 13.93
C ASN A 125 -43.15 -2.68 12.99
N GLN A 126 -41.90 -2.46 13.33
CA GLN A 126 -40.81 -3.24 12.80
C GLN A 126 -39.88 -3.50 13.98
N GLU A 127 -39.77 -4.77 14.33
CA GLU A 127 -38.80 -5.25 15.33
C GLU A 127 -37.40 -5.03 14.77
N ASP A 128 -36.93 -3.79 14.79
CA ASP A 128 -35.53 -3.47 14.66
C ASP A 128 -34.85 -3.97 15.92
N ARG A 129 -34.13 -5.08 15.81
CA ARG A 129 -33.09 -5.47 16.75
C ARG A 129 -32.03 -4.38 16.78
N ALA A 130 -32.31 -3.30 17.50
CA ALA A 130 -31.35 -2.28 17.86
C ALA A 130 -30.41 -2.85 18.93
N GLY A 131 -29.57 -3.79 18.55
CA GLY A 131 -28.37 -4.12 19.28
C GLY A 131 -27.52 -2.86 19.29
N GLY A 132 -27.43 -2.17 20.43
CA GLY A 132 -26.50 -1.04 20.58
C GLY A 132 -25.08 -1.57 20.37
N SER A 133 -24.49 -1.28 19.19
CA SER A 133 -23.11 -1.65 18.93
C SER A 133 -22.21 -0.94 19.90
N GLY A 134 -21.56 -1.68 20.80
CA GLY A 134 -20.56 -1.16 21.71
C GLY A 134 -19.31 -0.71 20.95
N GLN A 135 -18.50 0.12 21.55
CA GLN A 135 -17.20 0.50 21.01
C GLN A 135 -16.09 0.14 21.97
N ARG A 136 -15.00 -0.39 21.44
CA ARG A 136 -13.72 -0.54 22.15
C ARG A 136 -12.75 0.49 21.60
N VAL A 137 -12.08 1.23 22.49
CA VAL A 137 -11.33 2.42 22.06
C VAL A 137 -9.87 2.31 22.46
N VAL A 138 -9.00 2.43 21.46
CA VAL A 138 -7.57 2.67 21.61
C VAL A 138 -7.33 4.18 21.48
N ARG A 139 -7.18 4.88 22.64
CA ARG A 139 -7.19 6.35 22.68
C ARG A 139 -5.91 7.02 22.21
N LYS A 140 -4.78 6.35 22.32
CA LYS A 140 -3.47 6.92 22.06
C LYS A 140 -2.77 6.14 20.94
N ALA A 141 -1.62 6.63 20.51
CA ALA A 141 -0.81 5.98 19.51
C ALA A 141 -0.46 4.54 19.89
N LEU A 142 -0.50 3.65 18.91
CA LEU A 142 -0.01 2.28 18.98
C LEU A 142 1.10 2.12 17.95
N SER A 143 2.34 2.19 18.41
CA SER A 143 3.53 2.06 17.57
C SER A 143 4.32 0.81 17.97
N LEU A 144 4.53 -0.07 17.02
CA LEU A 144 5.31 -1.31 17.14
C LEU A 144 6.32 -1.36 15.98
N ARG A 145 7.26 -0.40 15.95
CA ARG A 145 8.19 -0.24 14.84
C ARG A 145 9.39 -1.19 14.94
N GLU A 146 9.82 -1.73 13.80
CA GLU A 146 11.00 -2.64 13.72
C GLU A 146 10.93 -3.81 14.72
N SER A 147 9.74 -4.12 15.19
CA SER A 147 9.48 -5.05 16.28
C SER A 147 9.00 -6.40 15.75
N VAL A 148 9.18 -7.45 16.55
CA VAL A 148 8.69 -8.80 16.22
C VAL A 148 7.52 -9.13 17.13
N VAL A 149 6.33 -9.31 16.55
CA VAL A 149 5.13 -9.70 17.27
C VAL A 149 4.91 -11.19 17.06
N LEU A 150 5.08 -11.97 18.14
CA LEU A 150 5.03 -13.46 18.06
C LEU A 150 3.60 -14.00 18.13
N GLY A 151 2.71 -13.30 18.86
CA GLY A 151 1.32 -13.71 19.00
C GLY A 151 0.40 -13.04 17.99
N ALA A 152 -0.86 -13.47 17.98
CA ALA A 152 -1.87 -12.92 17.10
C ALA A 152 -2.32 -11.52 17.56
N VAL A 153 -2.66 -10.67 16.59
CA VAL A 153 -3.27 -9.35 16.82
C VAL A 153 -4.72 -9.43 16.35
N ARG A 154 -5.71 -9.37 17.25
CA ARG A 154 -7.09 -9.64 16.84
C ARG A 154 -8.16 -8.85 17.55
N HIS A 155 -9.19 -8.53 16.75
CA HIS A 155 -10.50 -8.08 17.16
C HIS A 155 -11.57 -8.88 16.43
N ARG A 156 -12.20 -9.83 17.09
CA ARG A 156 -13.17 -10.75 16.49
C ARG A 156 -14.61 -10.55 16.94
N SER A 157 -14.86 -9.61 17.87
CA SER A 157 -16.20 -9.34 18.34
C SER A 157 -17.14 -9.01 17.17
N ALA A 158 -18.29 -9.68 17.11
CA ALA A 158 -19.31 -9.41 16.09
C ALA A 158 -20.18 -8.19 16.46
N ASP A 159 -20.27 -7.89 17.75
CA ASP A 159 -21.27 -6.98 18.30
C ASP A 159 -20.71 -5.58 18.56
N ASP A 160 -19.38 -5.42 18.51
CA ASP A 160 -18.75 -4.13 18.79
C ASP A 160 -17.70 -3.74 17.71
N THR A 161 -17.36 -2.48 17.69
CA THR A 161 -16.39 -1.88 16.76
C THR A 161 -15.13 -1.50 17.54
N LEU A 162 -13.96 -1.85 16.99
CA LEU A 162 -12.68 -1.38 17.50
C LEU A 162 -12.32 -0.03 16.89
N ARG A 163 -12.04 0.96 17.71
CA ARG A 163 -11.76 2.32 17.29
C ARG A 163 -10.37 2.76 17.73
N PHE A 164 -9.54 3.14 16.79
CA PHE A 164 -8.23 3.75 17.02
C PHE A 164 -8.38 5.26 16.87
N GLU A 165 -8.20 6.02 17.96
CA GLU A 165 -8.23 7.48 17.97
C GLU A 165 -6.84 8.09 17.70
N GLY A 166 -5.76 7.36 18.03
CA GLY A 166 -4.39 7.73 17.69
C GLY A 166 -3.85 6.98 16.48
N PRO A 167 -2.68 7.41 15.97
CA PRO A 167 -2.03 6.74 14.85
C PRO A 167 -1.62 5.32 15.21
N VAL A 168 -1.61 4.45 14.17
CA VAL A 168 -1.11 3.08 14.24
C VAL A 168 0.13 2.97 13.36
N ASP A 169 1.26 2.61 13.95
CA ASP A 169 2.53 2.48 13.23
C ASP A 169 3.14 1.10 13.48
N PHE A 170 3.09 0.26 12.45
CA PHE A 170 3.66 -1.08 12.40
C PHE A 170 4.84 -1.16 11.41
N SER A 171 5.43 -0.01 11.06
CA SER A 171 6.48 0.06 10.06
C SER A 171 7.66 -0.86 10.38
N ARG A 172 8.11 -1.58 9.35
CA ARG A 172 9.22 -2.55 9.41
C ARG A 172 9.08 -3.64 10.48
N SER A 173 7.88 -3.86 11.01
CA SER A 173 7.62 -4.89 12.00
C SER A 173 7.31 -6.24 11.37
N HIS A 174 7.50 -7.28 12.16
CA HIS A 174 7.34 -8.66 11.72
C HIS A 174 6.28 -9.36 12.57
N PHE A 175 5.13 -9.64 11.97
CA PHE A 175 4.02 -10.35 12.60
C PHE A 175 4.13 -11.85 12.25
N LYS A 176 4.40 -12.67 13.26
CA LYS A 176 4.58 -14.12 13.13
C LYS A 176 3.27 -14.88 13.11
N ASP A 177 2.21 -14.30 13.66
CA ASP A 177 0.87 -14.88 13.69
C ASP A 177 -0.12 -13.95 12.97
N GLY A 178 -1.39 -14.38 12.85
CA GLY A 178 -2.42 -13.66 12.12
C GLY A 178 -2.75 -12.29 12.72
N VAL A 179 -3.03 -11.35 11.83
CA VAL A 179 -3.54 -10.03 12.18
C VAL A 179 -4.97 -9.91 11.66
N ASP A 180 -5.93 -9.76 12.56
CA ASP A 180 -7.33 -9.56 12.23
C ASP A 180 -7.87 -8.32 12.97
N LEU A 181 -7.90 -7.21 12.26
CA LEU A 181 -8.44 -5.93 12.70
C LEU A 181 -9.69 -5.56 11.88
N SER A 182 -10.48 -6.59 11.53
CA SER A 182 -11.74 -6.39 10.83
C SER A 182 -12.71 -5.53 11.65
N ARG A 183 -13.56 -4.75 10.95
CA ARG A 183 -14.53 -3.81 11.55
C ARG A 183 -13.90 -2.76 12.47
N SER A 184 -12.64 -2.43 12.21
CA SER A 184 -11.95 -1.36 12.94
C SER A 184 -12.11 -0.01 12.24
N VAL A 185 -12.12 1.05 13.04
CA VAL A 185 -12.16 2.45 12.58
C VAL A 185 -10.86 3.13 13.00
N PHE A 186 -10.08 3.57 12.01
CA PHE A 186 -8.84 4.29 12.21
C PHE A 186 -9.05 5.77 11.93
N HIS A 187 -8.96 6.61 12.96
CA HIS A 187 -9.17 8.06 12.84
C HIS A 187 -7.92 8.80 12.37
N GLU A 188 -6.77 8.25 12.67
CA GLU A 188 -5.47 8.80 12.28
C GLU A 188 -4.78 7.85 11.28
N SER A 189 -3.56 8.18 10.87
CA SER A 189 -2.81 7.42 9.88
C SER A 189 -2.49 6.00 10.34
N VAL A 190 -2.43 5.10 9.36
CA VAL A 190 -1.97 3.72 9.54
C VAL A 190 -0.72 3.50 8.69
N GLU A 191 0.39 3.16 9.34
CA GLU A 191 1.67 2.96 8.68
C GLU A 191 2.11 1.50 8.80
N LEU A 192 2.22 0.81 7.67
CA LEU A 192 2.62 -0.59 7.57
C LEU A 192 3.89 -0.76 6.73
N SER A 193 4.51 0.34 6.24
CA SER A 193 5.62 0.26 5.28
C SER A 193 6.77 -0.60 5.77
N GLY A 194 7.20 -1.53 4.91
CA GLY A 194 8.24 -2.51 5.22
C GLY A 194 7.84 -3.58 6.23
N ALA A 195 6.60 -3.58 6.72
CA ALA A 195 6.12 -4.64 7.61
C ALA A 195 6.04 -5.99 6.89
N THR A 196 6.14 -7.08 7.66
CA THR A 196 5.97 -8.44 7.17
C THR A 196 4.88 -9.14 7.99
N PHE A 197 3.86 -9.64 7.30
CA PHE A 197 2.81 -10.47 7.87
C PHE A 197 3.03 -11.91 7.38
N GLU A 198 3.46 -12.83 8.26
CA GLU A 198 3.73 -14.23 7.87
C GLU A 198 2.46 -15.05 7.64
N LYS A 199 1.37 -14.66 8.29
CA LYS A 199 0.06 -15.31 8.14
C LYS A 199 -0.97 -14.34 7.55
N GLU A 200 -2.25 -14.59 7.83
CA GLU A 200 -3.34 -13.76 7.35
C GLU A 200 -3.29 -12.31 7.90
N ALA A 201 -3.66 -11.35 7.05
CA ALA A 201 -3.83 -9.94 7.41
C ALA A 201 -5.23 -9.47 6.97
N TYR A 202 -6.15 -9.35 7.94
CA TYR A 202 -7.54 -9.02 7.68
C TYR A 202 -7.92 -7.66 8.23
N PHE A 203 -8.51 -6.84 7.36
CA PHE A 203 -9.03 -5.51 7.63
C PHE A 203 -10.45 -5.36 7.05
N VAL A 204 -11.23 -6.43 7.07
CA VAL A 204 -12.57 -6.50 6.47
C VAL A 204 -13.49 -5.46 7.12
N GLN A 205 -14.22 -4.68 6.29
CA GLN A 205 -15.09 -3.59 6.76
C GLN A 205 -14.34 -2.52 7.58
N GLY A 206 -13.03 -2.37 7.35
CA GLY A 206 -12.21 -1.34 7.97
C GLY A 206 -12.54 0.06 7.45
N GLN A 207 -12.49 1.07 8.31
CA GLN A 207 -12.65 2.47 7.93
C GLN A 207 -11.38 3.24 8.25
N PHE A 208 -10.75 3.79 7.23
CA PHE A 208 -9.49 4.53 7.34
C PHE A 208 -9.75 5.99 7.00
N ALA A 209 -9.76 6.86 8.01
CA ALA A 209 -10.07 8.27 7.82
C ALA A 209 -8.88 9.08 7.26
N GLN A 210 -7.66 8.63 7.51
CA GLN A 210 -6.41 9.29 7.15
C GLN A 210 -5.55 8.39 6.26
N PRO A 211 -4.39 8.85 5.74
CA PRO A 211 -3.56 8.06 4.84
C PRO A 211 -3.14 6.70 5.41
N VAL A 212 -3.05 5.71 4.50
CA VAL A 212 -2.52 4.38 4.77
C VAL A 212 -1.26 4.15 3.96
N GLY A 213 -0.14 3.92 4.66
CA GLY A 213 1.15 3.54 4.07
C GLY A 213 1.34 2.03 4.13
N CYS A 214 1.60 1.39 2.98
CA CYS A 214 1.98 -0.01 2.88
C CYS A 214 3.10 -0.24 1.84
N ARG A 215 4.02 0.73 1.73
CA ARG A 215 5.17 0.61 0.82
C ARG A 215 6.06 -0.56 1.24
N GLU A 216 6.46 -1.38 0.25
CA GLU A 216 7.36 -2.51 0.50
C GLU A 216 6.86 -3.50 1.57
N THR A 217 5.58 -3.43 1.94
CA THR A 217 4.98 -4.36 2.89
C THR A 217 4.87 -5.74 2.27
N LYS A 218 5.19 -6.78 3.06
CA LYS A 218 5.04 -8.18 2.67
C LYS A 218 3.80 -8.75 3.35
N PHE A 219 2.79 -9.06 2.56
CA PHE A 219 1.59 -9.73 3.00
C PHE A 219 1.68 -11.23 2.66
N GLY A 220 1.43 -12.08 3.64
CA GLY A 220 1.51 -13.53 3.54
C GLY A 220 0.35 -14.17 2.76
N PRO A 221 -0.13 -15.36 3.19
CA PRO A 221 -0.97 -16.21 2.36
C PRO A 221 -2.36 -15.66 2.05
N SER A 222 -2.87 -14.74 2.86
CA SER A 222 -4.21 -14.17 2.66
C SER A 222 -4.30 -12.76 3.22
N THR A 223 -4.70 -11.82 2.36
CA THR A 223 -4.90 -10.41 2.74
C THR A 223 -6.29 -9.98 2.30
N ARG A 224 -7.08 -9.42 3.23
CA ARG A 224 -8.48 -9.07 2.94
C ARG A 224 -8.83 -7.68 3.41
N PHE A 225 -9.39 -6.90 2.49
CA PHE A 225 -9.93 -5.56 2.72
C PHE A 225 -11.41 -5.45 2.27
N HIS A 226 -12.15 -6.54 2.27
CA HIS A 226 -13.54 -6.54 1.78
C HIS A 226 -14.37 -5.43 2.43
N ARG A 227 -15.12 -4.68 1.61
CA ARG A 227 -16.05 -3.62 2.05
C ARG A 227 -15.42 -2.54 2.92
N SER A 228 -14.10 -2.37 2.82
CA SER A 228 -13.40 -1.31 3.54
C SER A 228 -13.52 0.03 2.83
N VAL A 229 -13.36 1.10 3.59
CA VAL A 229 -13.43 2.48 3.08
C VAL A 229 -12.14 3.22 3.45
N PHE A 230 -11.39 3.63 2.42
CA PHE A 230 -10.22 4.49 2.56
C PHE A 230 -10.59 5.92 2.19
N ARG A 231 -10.71 6.81 3.20
CA ARG A 231 -10.96 8.24 3.00
C ARG A 231 -9.67 9.04 2.81
N GLY A 232 -8.55 8.52 3.30
CA GLY A 232 -7.20 9.03 3.03
C GLY A 232 -6.57 8.34 1.81
N SER A 233 -5.42 8.85 1.37
CA SER A 233 -4.65 8.23 0.30
C SER A 233 -4.08 6.87 0.72
N VAL A 234 -3.90 5.97 -0.26
CA VAL A 234 -3.32 4.65 -0.03
C VAL A 234 -2.04 4.52 -0.86
N ASN A 235 -0.94 4.19 -0.19
CA ASN A 235 0.33 3.99 -0.86
C ASN A 235 0.89 2.59 -0.57
N CYS A 236 0.69 1.67 -1.51
CA CYS A 236 1.23 0.32 -1.49
C CYS A 236 2.31 0.11 -2.58
N THR A 237 3.09 1.16 -2.89
CA THR A 237 4.19 1.05 -3.86
C THR A 237 5.15 -0.08 -3.47
N ALA A 238 5.46 -0.95 -4.42
CA ALA A 238 6.35 -2.09 -4.25
C ALA A 238 5.92 -3.10 -3.15
N ALA A 239 4.64 -3.10 -2.78
CA ALA A 239 4.11 -4.09 -1.84
C ALA A 239 4.10 -5.49 -2.47
N LEU A 240 4.32 -6.51 -1.65
CA LEU A 240 4.32 -7.91 -2.05
C LEU A 240 3.14 -8.62 -1.37
N PHE A 241 2.21 -9.12 -2.17
CA PHE A 241 1.11 -9.98 -1.74
C PHE A 241 1.43 -11.41 -2.17
N ASP A 242 2.07 -12.19 -1.28
CA ASP A 242 2.52 -13.56 -1.60
C ASP A 242 1.34 -14.52 -1.86
N GLY A 243 0.22 -14.28 -1.18
CA GLY A 243 -1.00 -15.07 -1.27
C GLY A 243 -2.14 -14.37 -2.01
N MET A 244 -3.37 -14.75 -1.63
CA MET A 244 -4.57 -14.10 -2.15
C MET A 244 -4.70 -12.68 -1.60
N ALA A 245 -4.96 -11.73 -2.49
CA ALA A 245 -5.19 -10.32 -2.17
C ALA A 245 -6.60 -9.91 -2.58
N GLU A 246 -7.47 -9.66 -1.61
CA GLU A 246 -8.88 -9.43 -1.85
C GLU A 246 -9.32 -8.03 -1.40
N PHE A 247 -9.58 -7.16 -2.38
CA PHE A 247 -10.08 -5.80 -2.23
C PHE A 247 -11.51 -5.70 -2.78
N LEU A 248 -12.38 -6.65 -2.42
CA LEU A 248 -13.74 -6.71 -2.98
C LEU A 248 -14.65 -5.65 -2.35
N GLU A 249 -15.41 -4.94 -3.19
CA GLU A 249 -16.37 -3.90 -2.76
C GLU A 249 -15.70 -2.78 -1.91
N VAL A 250 -14.42 -2.47 -2.15
CA VAL A 250 -13.67 -1.44 -1.42
C VAL A 250 -13.90 -0.05 -2.04
N SER A 251 -14.02 0.97 -1.20
CA SER A 251 -14.07 2.37 -1.65
C SER A 251 -12.75 3.08 -1.36
N PHE A 252 -12.06 3.52 -2.40
CA PHE A 252 -10.88 4.39 -2.32
C PHE A 252 -11.29 5.81 -2.71
N GLU A 253 -11.29 6.72 -1.74
CA GLU A 253 -11.79 8.08 -1.95
C GLU A 253 -10.71 9.08 -2.39
N GLN A 254 -9.45 8.78 -2.14
CA GLN A 254 -8.29 9.60 -2.45
C GLN A 254 -7.30 8.84 -3.36
N PRO A 255 -6.25 9.50 -3.87
CA PRO A 255 -5.28 8.86 -4.72
C PRO A 255 -4.73 7.57 -4.10
N THR A 256 -4.68 6.53 -4.92
CA THR A 256 -4.27 5.19 -4.51
C THR A 256 -3.19 4.67 -5.45
N THR A 257 -2.12 4.09 -4.92
CA THR A 257 -1.08 3.49 -5.74
C THR A 257 -0.71 2.09 -5.29
N PHE A 258 -0.64 1.19 -6.26
CA PHE A 258 -0.08 -0.16 -6.21
C PHE A 258 1.10 -0.27 -7.19
N GLU A 259 1.76 0.83 -7.47
CA GLU A 259 2.88 0.89 -8.41
C GLU A 259 3.98 -0.09 -8.02
N ARG A 260 4.49 -0.87 -8.99
CA ARG A 260 5.50 -1.91 -8.79
C ARG A 260 5.17 -2.98 -7.76
N SER A 261 3.91 -3.09 -7.35
CA SER A 261 3.46 -4.14 -6.45
C SER A 261 3.42 -5.50 -7.15
N ARG A 262 3.56 -6.57 -6.37
CA ARG A 262 3.51 -7.94 -6.87
C ARG A 262 2.38 -8.70 -6.19
N PHE A 263 1.52 -9.31 -7.00
CA PHE A 263 0.42 -10.14 -6.56
C PHE A 263 0.72 -11.60 -6.97
N GLY A 264 1.05 -12.44 -5.98
CA GLY A 264 1.55 -13.79 -6.19
C GLY A 264 0.47 -14.79 -6.57
N LEU A 265 -0.70 -14.69 -5.96
CA LEU A 265 -1.86 -15.54 -6.24
C LEU A 265 -3.04 -14.72 -6.79
N GLY A 266 -4.26 -15.26 -6.70
CA GLY A 266 -5.47 -14.60 -7.19
C GLY A 266 -5.68 -13.23 -6.52
N THR A 267 -6.04 -12.23 -7.34
CA THR A 267 -6.24 -10.85 -6.87
C THR A 267 -7.61 -10.36 -7.27
N GLY A 268 -8.37 -9.85 -6.31
CA GLY A 268 -9.74 -9.36 -6.53
C GLY A 268 -9.92 -7.90 -6.17
N PHE A 269 -10.35 -7.10 -7.15
CA PHE A 269 -10.84 -5.73 -6.98
C PHE A 269 -12.32 -5.60 -7.39
N SER A 270 -13.00 -6.72 -7.62
CA SER A 270 -14.38 -6.71 -8.13
C SER A 270 -15.31 -5.89 -7.26
N GLY A 271 -16.15 -5.08 -7.92
CA GLY A 271 -17.11 -4.20 -7.26
C GLY A 271 -16.49 -3.02 -6.53
N SER A 272 -15.18 -2.84 -6.59
CA SER A 272 -14.51 -1.73 -5.92
C SER A 272 -14.63 -0.43 -6.69
N ARG A 273 -14.47 0.68 -5.98
CA ARG A 273 -14.61 2.04 -6.52
C ARG A 273 -13.37 2.87 -6.20
N PHE A 274 -12.71 3.35 -7.23
CA PHE A 274 -11.63 4.32 -7.15
C PHE A 274 -12.19 5.70 -7.52
N LYS A 275 -12.48 6.54 -6.51
CA LYS A 275 -13.05 7.88 -6.73
C LYS A 275 -12.02 8.89 -7.23
N ASN A 276 -10.74 8.61 -7.02
CA ASN A 276 -9.62 9.44 -7.45
C ASN A 276 -8.64 8.60 -8.27
N ARG A 277 -7.55 9.21 -8.74
CA ARG A 277 -6.51 8.55 -9.52
C ARG A 277 -6.03 7.26 -8.83
N VAL A 278 -5.89 6.19 -9.62
CA VAL A 278 -5.26 4.94 -9.18
C VAL A 278 -4.14 4.55 -10.13
N SER A 279 -3.01 4.11 -9.57
CA SER A 279 -1.89 3.60 -10.36
C SER A 279 -1.60 2.13 -10.02
N PHE A 280 -1.58 1.30 -11.05
CA PHE A 280 -1.05 -0.06 -11.07
C PHE A 280 0.19 -0.14 -11.98
N SER A 281 0.85 0.99 -12.26
CA SER A 281 1.99 1.05 -13.16
C SER A 281 3.10 0.10 -12.70
N GLU A 282 3.65 -0.68 -13.64
CA GLU A 282 4.68 -1.69 -13.40
C GLU A 282 4.27 -2.79 -12.39
N ALA A 283 2.99 -2.90 -12.01
CA ALA A 283 2.52 -3.96 -11.12
C ALA A 283 2.54 -5.32 -11.84
N ILE A 284 2.77 -6.40 -11.09
CA ILE A 284 2.81 -7.77 -11.61
C ILE A 284 1.70 -8.59 -10.96
N PHE A 285 0.78 -9.08 -11.78
CA PHE A 285 -0.29 -9.99 -11.39
C PHE A 285 0.06 -11.40 -11.90
N SER A 286 0.48 -12.28 -10.98
CA SER A 286 1.03 -13.59 -11.36
C SER A 286 -0.03 -14.63 -11.70
N ARG A 287 -1.28 -14.43 -11.26
CA ARG A 287 -2.43 -15.32 -11.45
C ARG A 287 -3.67 -14.54 -11.88
N GLU A 288 -4.83 -15.17 -11.75
CA GLU A 288 -6.12 -14.58 -12.11
C GLU A 288 -6.35 -13.26 -11.37
N THR A 289 -6.77 -12.25 -12.11
CA THR A 289 -7.03 -10.91 -11.56
C THR A 289 -8.42 -10.44 -11.96
N PHE A 290 -9.19 -9.98 -10.98
CA PHE A 290 -10.59 -9.62 -11.17
C PHE A 290 -10.82 -8.14 -10.88
N PHE A 291 -11.16 -7.39 -11.92
CA PHE A 291 -11.65 -6.01 -11.87
C PHE A 291 -13.12 -5.93 -12.32
N ALA A 292 -13.85 -7.05 -12.29
CA ALA A 292 -15.23 -7.07 -12.71
C ALA A 292 -16.08 -6.10 -11.88
N PHE A 293 -16.95 -5.30 -12.52
CA PHE A 293 -17.79 -4.27 -11.87
C PHE A 293 -17.01 -3.18 -11.15
N THR A 294 -15.71 -3.04 -11.40
CA THR A 294 -14.90 -2.00 -10.77
C THR A 294 -15.18 -0.65 -11.42
N ALA A 295 -15.36 0.39 -10.61
CA ALA A 295 -15.54 1.75 -11.08
C ALA A 295 -14.27 2.58 -10.89
N PHE A 296 -13.68 3.04 -12.00
CA PHE A 296 -12.58 4.00 -12.04
C PHE A 296 -13.17 5.37 -12.37
N GLU A 297 -13.38 6.21 -11.36
CA GLU A 297 -14.05 7.51 -11.53
C GLU A 297 -13.08 8.62 -11.97
N SER A 298 -11.79 8.39 -11.85
CA SER A 298 -10.71 9.25 -12.32
C SER A 298 -9.71 8.45 -13.17
N GLU A 299 -8.52 8.99 -13.40
CA GLU A 299 -7.47 8.35 -14.19
C GLU A 299 -7.06 6.99 -13.59
N ALA A 300 -6.96 5.98 -14.44
CA ALA A 300 -6.52 4.63 -14.07
C ALA A 300 -5.30 4.25 -14.90
N GLU A 301 -4.17 4.06 -14.22
CA GLU A 301 -2.87 3.83 -14.84
C GLU A 301 -2.46 2.38 -14.71
N PHE A 302 -2.13 1.77 -15.86
CA PHE A 302 -1.65 0.39 -15.99
C PHE A 302 -0.36 0.30 -16.82
N ALA A 303 0.30 1.44 -17.08
CA ALA A 303 1.52 1.46 -17.90
C ALA A 303 2.56 0.48 -17.36
N GLY A 304 3.02 -0.44 -18.21
CA GLY A 304 3.99 -1.47 -17.83
C GLY A 304 3.49 -2.54 -16.86
N ALA A 305 2.21 -2.52 -16.47
CA ALA A 305 1.62 -3.60 -15.68
C ALA A 305 1.66 -4.92 -16.46
N GLN A 306 1.86 -6.04 -15.75
CA GLN A 306 1.96 -7.36 -16.33
C GLN A 306 0.90 -8.29 -15.73
N PHE A 307 0.02 -8.79 -16.59
CA PHE A 307 -0.99 -9.79 -16.24
C PHE A 307 -0.55 -11.15 -16.81
N LEU A 308 0.05 -11.98 -15.95
CA LEU A 308 0.58 -13.29 -16.33
C LEU A 308 -0.50 -14.39 -16.28
N GLY A 309 -1.60 -14.15 -15.57
CA GLY A 309 -2.82 -14.96 -15.58
C GLY A 309 -3.93 -14.27 -16.34
N SER A 310 -5.17 -14.81 -16.25
CA SER A 310 -6.34 -14.16 -16.82
C SER A 310 -6.67 -12.85 -16.10
N ALA A 311 -7.11 -11.85 -16.86
CA ALA A 311 -7.53 -10.56 -16.33
C ALA A 311 -8.99 -10.29 -16.73
N ASP A 312 -9.87 -10.11 -15.76
CA ASP A 312 -11.30 -9.87 -15.99
C ASP A 312 -11.68 -8.44 -15.62
N PHE A 313 -11.99 -7.64 -16.65
CA PHE A 313 -12.51 -6.28 -16.53
C PHE A 313 -13.99 -6.22 -16.95
N SER A 314 -14.69 -7.34 -16.98
CA SER A 314 -16.11 -7.38 -17.39
C SER A 314 -16.93 -6.40 -16.55
N GLN A 315 -17.75 -5.59 -17.24
CA GLN A 315 -18.58 -4.55 -16.62
C GLN A 315 -17.84 -3.50 -15.79
N ALA A 316 -16.50 -3.40 -15.95
CA ALA A 316 -15.75 -2.30 -15.38
C ALA A 316 -16.10 -0.98 -16.08
N GLU A 317 -16.04 0.13 -15.35
CA GLU A 317 -16.37 1.46 -15.85
C GLU A 317 -15.17 2.40 -15.68
N PHE A 318 -14.58 2.86 -16.78
CA PHE A 318 -13.55 3.88 -16.82
C PHE A 318 -14.18 5.21 -17.20
N ARG A 319 -14.33 6.13 -16.24
CA ARG A 319 -14.99 7.43 -16.46
C ARG A 319 -14.04 8.52 -16.96
N GLN A 320 -12.75 8.31 -16.85
CA GLN A 320 -11.71 9.17 -17.40
C GLN A 320 -10.70 8.33 -18.19
N GLN A 321 -9.61 8.95 -18.63
CA GLN A 321 -8.59 8.31 -19.42
C GLN A 321 -7.95 7.14 -18.64
N ASP A 322 -7.76 6.05 -19.34
CA ASP A 322 -6.97 4.88 -18.92
C ASP A 322 -5.86 4.60 -19.94
N ASP A 323 -4.84 3.92 -19.49
CA ASP A 323 -3.73 3.46 -20.33
C ASP A 323 -3.59 1.93 -20.33
N LEU A 324 -4.70 1.23 -20.12
CA LEU A 324 -4.76 -0.24 -20.09
C LEU A 324 -4.10 -0.89 -21.32
N ALA A 325 -4.10 -0.19 -22.45
CA ALA A 325 -3.43 -0.65 -23.67
C ALA A 325 -1.89 -0.68 -23.56
N GLN A 326 -1.30 -0.04 -22.55
CA GLN A 326 0.14 -0.06 -22.25
C GLN A 326 0.53 -1.19 -21.30
N ALA A 327 -0.46 -1.93 -20.76
CA ALA A 327 -0.23 -3.13 -19.98
C ALA A 327 0.08 -4.33 -20.90
N ARG A 328 0.84 -5.27 -20.34
CA ARG A 328 1.11 -6.56 -21.00
C ARG A 328 0.16 -7.61 -20.46
N PHE A 329 -0.50 -8.32 -21.38
CA PHE A 329 -1.36 -9.45 -21.08
C PHE A 329 -0.80 -10.73 -21.73
N ASP A 330 -0.57 -11.79 -20.94
CA ASP A 330 -0.18 -13.09 -21.47
C ASP A 330 -1.41 -13.84 -22.08
N GLN A 331 -2.62 -13.49 -21.61
CA GLN A 331 -3.91 -13.92 -22.17
C GLN A 331 -4.77 -12.68 -22.48
N PRO A 332 -5.57 -12.69 -23.54
CA PRO A 332 -6.45 -11.55 -23.84
C PRO A 332 -7.36 -11.22 -22.64
N PRO A 333 -7.43 -9.95 -22.22
CA PRO A 333 -8.30 -9.57 -21.11
C PRO A 333 -9.77 -9.73 -21.46
N LEU A 334 -10.60 -10.12 -20.48
CA LEU A 334 -12.05 -10.13 -20.63
C LEU A 334 -12.58 -8.71 -20.45
N LEU A 335 -13.21 -8.17 -21.51
CA LEU A 335 -13.72 -6.80 -21.56
C LEU A 335 -15.24 -6.78 -21.84
N ALA A 336 -15.98 -7.83 -21.46
CA ALA A 336 -17.40 -7.92 -21.71
C ALA A 336 -18.16 -6.78 -21.01
N GLN A 337 -18.87 -5.94 -21.78
CA GLN A 337 -19.64 -4.80 -21.27
C GLN A 337 -18.79 -3.75 -20.50
N THR A 338 -17.48 -3.73 -20.70
CA THR A 338 -16.62 -2.70 -20.13
C THR A 338 -16.95 -1.35 -20.79
N LYS A 339 -17.14 -0.32 -19.98
CA LYS A 339 -17.34 1.06 -20.44
C LYS A 339 -16.04 1.82 -20.32
N ARG A 340 -15.55 2.37 -21.44
CA ARG A 340 -14.33 3.19 -21.46
C ARG A 340 -14.67 4.62 -21.81
N PHE A 341 -13.90 5.56 -21.27
CA PHE A 341 -13.99 6.96 -21.63
C PHE A 341 -13.65 7.15 -23.10
N GLU A 342 -14.60 7.68 -23.85
CA GLU A 342 -14.37 8.17 -25.21
C GLU A 342 -14.26 9.69 -25.12
N PRO A 343 -13.06 10.28 -25.37
CA PRO A 343 -12.96 11.72 -25.47
C PRO A 343 -13.94 12.21 -26.54
N ALA A 344 -14.78 13.18 -26.17
CA ALA A 344 -15.71 13.78 -27.14
C ALA A 344 -14.91 14.17 -28.38
N GLN A 345 -15.16 13.49 -29.49
CA GLN A 345 -14.56 13.90 -30.75
C GLN A 345 -14.91 15.36 -30.94
N PRO A 346 -13.95 16.24 -31.19
CA PRO A 346 -14.27 17.63 -31.47
C PRO A 346 -15.32 17.59 -32.57
N SER A 347 -16.53 17.98 -32.21
CA SER A 347 -17.69 17.98 -33.11
C SER A 347 -17.26 18.68 -34.38
N GLY A 348 -17.09 17.89 -35.45
CA GLY A 348 -16.39 18.24 -36.66
C GLY A 348 -16.70 19.62 -37.18
N LEU A 349 -15.86 20.53 -36.79
CA LEU A 349 -15.68 21.77 -37.51
C LEU A 349 -14.68 21.48 -38.62
N LEU A 350 -15.24 21.42 -39.78
CA LEU A 350 -14.52 21.33 -41.07
C LEU A 350 -13.87 19.98 -41.33
N GLN A 351 -14.74 19.05 -41.56
CA GLN A 351 -14.45 17.91 -42.43
C GLN A 351 -13.64 18.41 -43.62
N THR A 352 -12.39 17.96 -43.73
CA THR A 352 -11.43 18.24 -44.78
C THR A 352 -11.93 17.89 -46.21
N ARG A 353 -13.15 17.48 -46.36
CA ARG A 353 -13.84 17.15 -47.60
C ARG A 353 -14.23 18.39 -48.38
N ASN A 354 -14.40 19.58 -47.78
CA ASN A 354 -14.77 20.79 -48.48
C ASN A 354 -13.58 21.49 -49.15
N TRP A 355 -12.35 21.29 -48.70
CA TRP A 355 -11.21 21.93 -49.37
C TRP A 355 -10.89 21.26 -50.69
N GLN A 356 -11.15 19.95 -50.86
CA GLN A 356 -10.99 19.26 -52.13
C GLN A 356 -11.99 19.80 -53.16
N TYR A 357 -13.24 20.09 -52.76
CA TYR A 357 -14.20 20.73 -53.65
C TYR A 357 -13.83 22.20 -53.93
N GLY A 358 -13.27 22.91 -52.98
CA GLY A 358 -12.73 24.26 -53.16
C GLY A 358 -11.58 24.30 -54.19
N LEU A 359 -10.68 23.32 -54.06
CA LEU A 359 -9.51 23.20 -54.97
C LEU A 359 -9.93 22.79 -56.38
N THR A 360 -10.90 21.88 -56.55
CA THR A 360 -11.46 21.51 -57.85
C THR A 360 -12.24 22.65 -58.51
N LEU A 361 -13.01 23.41 -57.75
CA LEU A 361 -13.72 24.61 -58.29
C LEU A 361 -12.74 25.72 -58.69
N MET A 362 -11.66 25.93 -57.95
CA MET A 362 -10.61 26.86 -58.28
C MET A 362 -9.86 26.46 -59.57
N LEU A 363 -9.54 25.17 -59.71
CA LEU A 363 -8.90 24.65 -60.92
C LEU A 363 -9.81 24.77 -62.16
N LEU A 364 -11.11 24.51 -62.02
CA LEU A 364 -12.10 24.71 -63.09
C LEU A 364 -12.25 26.19 -63.48
N ALA A 365 -12.24 27.09 -62.50
CA ALA A 365 -12.29 28.54 -62.79
C ALA A 365 -11.03 29.02 -63.52
N VAL A 366 -9.84 28.55 -63.11
CA VAL A 366 -8.59 28.88 -63.81
C VAL A 366 -8.59 28.30 -65.24
N ALA A 367 -9.04 27.06 -65.45
CA ALA A 367 -9.16 26.46 -66.78
C ALA A 367 -10.13 27.26 -67.67
N ALA A 368 -11.29 27.69 -67.17
CA ALA A 368 -12.25 28.53 -67.87
C ALA A 368 -11.66 29.91 -68.28
N LEU A 369 -10.88 30.54 -67.40
CA LEU A 369 -10.19 31.77 -67.68
C LEU A 369 -9.13 31.62 -68.78
N LEU A 370 -8.36 30.51 -68.77
CA LEU A 370 -7.37 30.22 -69.78
C LEU A 370 -8.02 30.00 -71.17
N VAL A 371 -9.14 29.26 -71.22
CA VAL A 371 -9.92 29.10 -72.44
C VAL A 371 -10.47 30.42 -72.95
N ALA A 372 -11.04 31.26 -72.11
CA ALA A 372 -11.53 32.56 -72.49
C ALA A 372 -10.42 33.52 -72.99
N TYR A 373 -9.23 33.41 -72.41
CA TYR A 373 -8.05 34.16 -72.86
C TYR A 373 -7.56 33.67 -74.21
N ALA A 374 -7.51 32.36 -74.42
CA ALA A 374 -7.12 31.78 -75.69
C ALA A 374 -8.09 32.10 -76.88
N VAL A 375 -9.40 32.24 -76.59
CA VAL A 375 -10.41 32.64 -77.53
C VAL A 375 -10.30 34.15 -77.93
N ARG A 376 -9.82 35.01 -76.97
CA ARG A 376 -9.58 36.44 -77.28
C ARG A 376 -8.30 36.70 -78.09
N LEU A 377 -7.39 35.74 -78.19
CA LEU A 377 -6.14 35.86 -78.91
C LEU A 377 -6.27 35.34 -80.35
N LYS A 378 -7.42 34.83 -80.76
CA LYS A 378 -7.80 34.53 -82.13
C LYS A 378 -8.71 35.63 -82.69
#